data_53206435116cb3f4b4d98f4c6571e833
#
_entry.id   53206435116cb3f4b4d98f4c6571e833
#
_cell.length_a   1.000
_cell.length_b   1.000
_cell.length_c   1.000
_cell.angle_alpha   90.00
_cell.angle_beta   90.00
_cell.angle_gamma   90.00
#
_symmetry.space_group_name_H-M   'P 1'
#
loop_
_entity.id
_entity.type
_entity.pdbx_description
1 polymer ?
#
loop_
_entity_poly.entity_id
_entity_poly.type
_entity_poly.pdbx_seq_one_letter_code
_entity_poly.pdbx_strand_id
1 'polypeptide(L)'
;MQLNLIDSFREFKEFKSFDKETMMAILEDVFRNMIIKKYGSDENFDLIINPEKGDLEIWRNREIVEDGQVEDENEQISLSDALKIEDDFEVGEEVSEEIKLDSFGRRSVLSLRQNLVGRIMDIEKDKIYQKYKERIGEVITAEVYQIWKREILLIDDDDNEVVMPREHQIPGDFFKKGDSVKAVVAAVELRNNNPRIILSRSAPEFLERLFEQEVPEIYDGLITIKKIVRSPGERAKVAVESYDDRVDPVGACVGMKGSRIHSIVRELRNENIDVINFTENEELLMQRALSPAKITSTILKDDRAEVYLKPDQVSLAIGKGGNNIKLAGLLTGYEIDVFREDDDTEDDVELMEFSDEIDSWILEEFIKIGCDTA
;
A
#
# COMPACT_ATOMS: atom_id res chain seq x y z
N MET A 1 -47.77 5.11 -16.39
CA MET A 1 -46.37 5.54 -16.57
C MET A 1 -45.54 4.29 -16.24
N GLN A 2 -45.27 3.46 -17.26
CA GLN A 2 -44.43 2.28 -17.05
C GLN A 2 -43.08 2.76 -16.58
N LEU A 3 -42.72 2.50 -15.33
CA LEU A 3 -41.37 2.62 -14.85
C LEU A 3 -40.53 1.64 -15.66
N ASN A 4 -39.79 2.18 -16.62
CA ASN A 4 -38.99 1.38 -17.54
C ASN A 4 -37.83 0.78 -16.72
N LEU A 5 -38.07 -0.38 -16.10
CA LEU A 5 -37.00 -1.23 -15.55
C LEU A 5 -35.94 -1.49 -16.62
N ILE A 6 -36.36 -1.56 -17.91
CA ILE A 6 -35.49 -1.68 -19.07
C ILE A 6 -34.45 -0.56 -19.13
N ASP A 7 -34.80 0.70 -18.79
CA ASP A 7 -33.83 1.80 -18.76
C ASP A 7 -32.86 1.63 -17.57
N SER A 8 -33.32 1.14 -16.42
CA SER A 8 -32.45 0.77 -15.30
C SER A 8 -31.52 -0.40 -15.69
N PHE A 9 -32.04 -1.42 -16.37
CA PHE A 9 -31.23 -2.53 -16.89
C PHE A 9 -30.20 -2.09 -17.94
N ARG A 10 -30.53 -1.07 -18.76
CA ARG A 10 -29.56 -0.47 -19.70
C ARG A 10 -28.49 0.35 -19.01
N GLU A 11 -28.85 1.14 -17.99
CA GLU A 11 -27.88 1.81 -17.12
C GLU A 11 -26.93 0.77 -16.48
N PHE A 12 -27.44 -0.40 -16.07
CA PHE A 12 -26.61 -1.49 -15.53
C PHE A 12 -25.71 -2.18 -16.54
N LYS A 13 -26.09 -2.25 -17.82
CA LYS A 13 -25.20 -2.73 -18.90
C LYS A 13 -23.98 -1.84 -19.13
N GLU A 14 -24.05 -0.56 -18.74
CA GLU A 14 -22.93 0.38 -18.83
C GLU A 14 -21.89 0.14 -17.71
N PHE A 15 -22.26 -0.52 -16.61
CA PHE A 15 -21.31 -1.00 -15.62
C PHE A 15 -20.53 -2.21 -16.18
N LYS A 16 -19.46 -1.93 -16.92
CA LYS A 16 -18.63 -2.88 -17.68
C LYS A 16 -17.92 -3.96 -16.85
N SER A 17 -18.08 -3.98 -15.53
CA SER A 17 -17.24 -4.76 -14.60
C SER A 17 -17.89 -6.03 -14.06
N PHE A 18 -19.17 -6.32 -14.37
CA PHE A 18 -19.87 -7.47 -13.82
C PHE A 18 -20.07 -8.57 -14.85
N ASP A 19 -19.81 -9.82 -14.43
CA ASP A 19 -20.24 -11.00 -15.17
C ASP A 19 -21.77 -11.19 -15.03
N LYS A 20 -22.34 -11.91 -16.00
CA LYS A 20 -23.79 -12.14 -16.07
C LYS A 20 -24.34 -12.85 -14.82
N GLU A 21 -23.56 -13.78 -14.24
CA GLU A 21 -23.94 -14.57 -13.07
C GLU A 21 -24.04 -13.70 -11.82
N THR A 22 -23.05 -12.86 -11.56
CA THR A 22 -23.05 -11.91 -10.43
C THR A 22 -24.22 -10.92 -10.55
N MET A 23 -24.49 -10.41 -11.75
CA MET A 23 -25.60 -9.49 -11.98
C MET A 23 -26.95 -10.18 -11.69
N MET A 24 -27.13 -11.43 -12.15
CA MET A 24 -28.35 -12.20 -11.88
C MET A 24 -28.56 -12.42 -10.39
N ALA A 25 -27.51 -12.81 -9.66
CA ALA A 25 -27.59 -13.03 -8.21
C ALA A 25 -27.99 -11.75 -7.45
N ILE A 26 -27.44 -10.59 -7.84
CA ILE A 26 -27.81 -9.30 -7.23
C ILE A 26 -29.28 -8.96 -7.49
N LEU A 27 -29.74 -9.13 -8.73
CA LEU A 27 -31.12 -8.87 -9.11
C LEU A 27 -32.06 -9.77 -8.31
N GLU A 28 -31.78 -11.06 -8.26
CA GLU A 28 -32.59 -12.04 -7.53
C GLU A 28 -32.67 -11.67 -6.04
N ASP A 29 -31.55 -11.39 -5.37
CA ASP A 29 -31.52 -10.99 -3.95
C ASP A 29 -32.36 -9.73 -3.69
N VAL A 30 -32.25 -8.71 -4.54
CA VAL A 30 -32.99 -7.46 -4.35
C VAL A 30 -34.50 -7.63 -4.58
N PHE A 31 -34.90 -8.45 -5.56
CA PHE A 31 -36.31 -8.74 -5.79
C PHE A 31 -36.91 -9.63 -4.70
N ARG A 32 -36.18 -10.66 -4.23
CA ARG A 32 -36.59 -11.48 -3.10
C ARG A 32 -36.78 -10.65 -1.83
N ASN A 33 -35.89 -9.74 -1.54
CA ASN A 33 -36.01 -8.80 -0.42
C ASN A 33 -37.22 -7.86 -0.55
N MET A 34 -37.61 -7.49 -1.76
CA MET A 34 -38.84 -6.70 -1.98
C MET A 34 -40.08 -7.53 -1.72
N ILE A 35 -40.12 -8.81 -2.14
CA ILE A 35 -41.20 -9.77 -1.91
C ILE A 35 -41.37 -10.00 -0.41
N ILE A 36 -40.28 -10.32 0.31
CA ILE A 36 -40.28 -10.54 1.77
C ILE A 36 -40.85 -9.31 2.50
N LYS A 37 -40.46 -8.10 2.10
CA LYS A 37 -41.01 -6.88 2.73
C LYS A 37 -42.50 -6.68 2.55
N LYS A 38 -43.08 -7.18 1.47
CA LYS A 38 -44.50 -7.03 1.17
C LYS A 38 -45.33 -8.19 1.69
N TYR A 39 -44.84 -9.41 1.54
CA TYR A 39 -45.61 -10.64 1.80
C TYR A 39 -45.14 -11.41 3.04
N GLY A 40 -43.97 -11.05 3.61
CA GLY A 40 -43.42 -11.70 4.82
C GLY A 40 -42.49 -12.87 4.55
N SER A 41 -42.65 -13.57 3.42
CA SER A 41 -41.81 -14.68 2.95
C SER A 41 -41.64 -14.60 1.42
N ASP A 42 -40.64 -15.28 0.88
CA ASP A 42 -40.41 -15.47 -0.56
C ASP A 42 -40.40 -16.96 -0.96
N GLU A 43 -40.73 -17.89 -0.03
CA GLU A 43 -40.64 -19.33 -0.27
C GLU A 43 -41.56 -19.82 -1.37
N ASN A 44 -42.73 -19.20 -1.51
CA ASN A 44 -43.78 -19.56 -2.49
C ASN A 44 -43.77 -18.61 -3.70
N PHE A 45 -42.61 -17.97 -4.00
CA PHE A 45 -42.45 -17.09 -5.14
C PHE A 45 -41.36 -17.57 -6.09
N ASP A 46 -41.70 -17.64 -7.39
CA ASP A 46 -40.74 -17.89 -8.44
C ASP A 46 -40.37 -16.58 -9.17
N LEU A 47 -39.10 -16.37 -9.36
CA LEU A 47 -38.54 -15.21 -10.05
C LEU A 47 -37.89 -15.64 -11.37
N ILE A 48 -38.40 -15.15 -12.49
CA ILE A 48 -37.84 -15.37 -13.80
C ILE A 48 -37.30 -14.06 -14.34
N ILE A 49 -35.97 -13.95 -14.39
CA ILE A 49 -35.28 -12.74 -14.83
C ILE A 49 -34.56 -13.00 -16.16
N ASN A 50 -34.90 -12.23 -17.19
CA ASN A 50 -34.22 -12.27 -18.46
C ASN A 50 -33.41 -10.97 -18.68
N PRO A 51 -32.09 -10.97 -18.38
CA PRO A 51 -31.27 -9.75 -18.44
C PRO A 51 -31.04 -9.28 -19.88
N GLU A 52 -31.20 -10.11 -20.89
CA GLU A 52 -31.00 -9.74 -22.30
C GLU A 52 -32.16 -8.92 -22.83
N LYS A 53 -33.37 -9.29 -22.46
CA LYS A 53 -34.60 -8.60 -22.86
C LYS A 53 -35.02 -7.55 -21.84
N GLY A 54 -34.54 -7.65 -20.60
CA GLY A 54 -34.96 -6.80 -19.48
C GLY A 54 -36.33 -7.19 -18.93
N ASP A 55 -36.76 -8.43 -19.17
CA ASP A 55 -38.04 -8.94 -18.71
C ASP A 55 -37.87 -9.56 -17.31
N LEU A 56 -38.84 -9.30 -16.45
CA LEU A 56 -38.97 -9.85 -15.11
C LEU A 56 -40.38 -10.34 -14.94
N GLU A 57 -40.52 -11.60 -14.58
CA GLU A 57 -41.78 -12.21 -14.17
C GLU A 57 -41.66 -12.66 -12.71
N ILE A 58 -42.68 -12.38 -11.93
CA ILE A 58 -42.82 -12.81 -10.53
C ILE A 58 -44.08 -13.66 -10.46
N TRP A 59 -43.89 -14.91 -10.12
CA TRP A 59 -45.00 -15.86 -9.95
C TRP A 59 -45.16 -16.18 -8.47
N ARG A 60 -46.40 -16.13 -7.97
CA ARG A 60 -46.79 -16.56 -6.62
C ARG A 60 -47.54 -17.88 -6.72
N ASN A 61 -47.01 -18.89 -6.05
CA ASN A 61 -47.58 -20.22 -5.98
C ASN A 61 -48.43 -20.36 -4.70
N ARG A 62 -49.68 -20.75 -4.82
CA ARG A 62 -50.57 -20.90 -3.67
C ARG A 62 -51.35 -22.23 -3.76
N GLU A 63 -51.46 -22.93 -2.61
CA GLU A 63 -52.28 -24.15 -2.50
C GLU A 63 -53.75 -23.80 -2.46
N ILE A 64 -54.57 -24.56 -3.20
CA ILE A 64 -56.02 -24.40 -3.24
C ILE A 64 -56.62 -25.14 -2.06
N VAL A 65 -57.32 -24.41 -1.19
CA VAL A 65 -58.04 -24.96 -0.03
C VAL A 65 -59.56 -24.74 -0.17
N GLU A 66 -60.36 -25.47 0.61
CA GLU A 66 -61.79 -25.26 0.65
C GLU A 66 -62.17 -23.84 1.10
N ASP A 67 -63.31 -23.35 0.63
CA ASP A 67 -63.81 -22.03 1.00
C ASP A 67 -63.95 -21.87 2.51
N GLY A 68 -63.27 -20.86 3.08
CA GLY A 68 -63.26 -20.58 4.52
C GLY A 68 -62.17 -21.32 5.33
N GLN A 69 -61.31 -22.11 4.71
CA GLN A 69 -60.17 -22.78 5.35
C GLN A 69 -58.79 -22.09 5.06
N VAL A 70 -58.79 -20.93 4.43
CA VAL A 70 -57.57 -20.16 4.17
C VAL A 70 -57.02 -19.66 5.50
N GLU A 71 -55.83 -20.14 5.89
CA GLU A 71 -55.09 -19.73 7.09
C GLU A 71 -54.13 -18.59 6.77
N ASP A 72 -53.41 -18.66 5.66
CA ASP A 72 -52.52 -17.59 5.16
C ASP A 72 -52.84 -17.28 3.69
N GLU A 73 -53.28 -16.05 3.43
CA GLU A 73 -53.60 -15.57 2.07
C GLU A 73 -52.39 -15.54 1.14
N ASN A 74 -51.17 -15.58 1.67
CA ASN A 74 -49.94 -15.61 0.85
C ASN A 74 -49.61 -17.01 0.34
N GLU A 75 -49.96 -18.06 1.11
CA GLU A 75 -49.67 -19.46 0.80
C GLU A 75 -50.87 -20.21 0.25
N GLN A 76 -52.09 -19.75 0.58
CA GLN A 76 -53.34 -20.45 0.26
C GLN A 76 -54.32 -19.54 -0.50
N ILE A 77 -55.17 -20.17 -1.30
CA ILE A 77 -56.25 -19.51 -2.02
C ILE A 77 -57.51 -20.34 -1.91
N SER A 78 -58.67 -19.69 -1.77
CA SER A 78 -59.95 -20.41 -1.76
C SER A 78 -60.28 -21.00 -3.13
N LEU A 79 -60.98 -22.14 -3.17
CA LEU A 79 -61.43 -22.77 -4.42
C LEU A 79 -62.24 -21.81 -5.27
N SER A 80 -63.13 -21.02 -4.66
CA SER A 80 -63.96 -20.04 -5.38
C SER A 80 -63.14 -18.92 -6.03
N ASP A 81 -61.99 -18.57 -5.47
CA ASP A 81 -61.12 -17.57 -6.07
C ASP A 81 -60.16 -18.19 -7.11
N ALA A 82 -59.72 -19.43 -6.90
CA ALA A 82 -58.93 -20.19 -7.88
C ALA A 82 -59.71 -20.43 -9.18
N LEU A 83 -60.98 -20.80 -9.09
CA LEU A 83 -61.88 -21.01 -10.25
C LEU A 83 -62.16 -19.71 -11.06
N LYS A 84 -61.80 -18.53 -10.56
CA LYS A 84 -61.83 -17.28 -11.34
C LYS A 84 -60.63 -17.13 -12.24
N ILE A 85 -59.55 -17.88 -11.95
CA ILE A 85 -58.31 -17.86 -12.73
C ILE A 85 -58.42 -18.91 -13.85
N GLU A 86 -58.74 -20.15 -13.50
CA GLU A 86 -59.03 -21.26 -14.44
C GLU A 86 -60.17 -22.13 -13.91
N ASP A 87 -61.03 -22.60 -14.82
CA ASP A 87 -62.31 -23.26 -14.46
C ASP A 87 -62.15 -24.74 -13.99
N ASP A 88 -60.96 -25.34 -14.09
CA ASP A 88 -60.70 -26.77 -13.87
C ASP A 88 -59.83 -27.08 -12.64
N PHE A 89 -59.59 -26.13 -11.74
CA PHE A 89 -58.80 -26.33 -10.52
C PHE A 89 -59.56 -27.13 -9.46
N GLU A 90 -58.84 -28.02 -8.76
CA GLU A 90 -59.36 -28.83 -7.64
C GLU A 90 -58.63 -28.46 -6.33
N VAL A 91 -59.29 -28.78 -5.19
CA VAL A 91 -58.69 -28.60 -3.85
C VAL A 91 -57.43 -29.46 -3.70
N GLY A 92 -56.34 -28.89 -3.22
CA GLY A 92 -55.03 -29.53 -3.07
C GLY A 92 -54.12 -29.38 -4.28
N GLU A 93 -54.56 -28.69 -5.33
CA GLU A 93 -53.68 -28.29 -6.44
C GLU A 93 -53.01 -26.96 -6.14
N GLU A 94 -51.92 -26.67 -6.87
CA GLU A 94 -51.15 -25.43 -6.76
C GLU A 94 -51.50 -24.49 -7.93
N VAL A 95 -51.85 -23.24 -7.62
CA VAL A 95 -52.10 -22.20 -8.61
C VAL A 95 -50.95 -21.20 -8.62
N SER A 96 -50.41 -20.95 -9.82
CA SER A 96 -49.41 -19.94 -10.05
C SER A 96 -50.02 -18.67 -10.64
N GLU A 97 -49.89 -17.57 -9.94
CA GLU A 97 -50.42 -16.26 -10.33
C GLU A 97 -49.28 -15.28 -10.63
N GLU A 98 -49.28 -14.66 -11.81
CA GLU A 98 -48.30 -13.61 -12.15
C GLU A 98 -48.61 -12.34 -11.36
N ILE A 99 -47.60 -11.86 -10.59
CA ILE A 99 -47.67 -10.61 -9.87
C ILE A 99 -46.97 -9.51 -10.63
N LYS A 100 -47.75 -8.53 -11.07
CA LYS A 100 -47.19 -7.35 -11.77
C LYS A 100 -46.47 -6.41 -10.81
N LEU A 101 -45.32 -5.86 -11.23
CA LEU A 101 -44.52 -4.91 -10.45
C LEU A 101 -45.33 -3.69 -9.96
N ASP A 102 -46.32 -3.25 -10.74
CA ASP A 102 -47.17 -2.12 -10.35
C ASP A 102 -47.96 -2.40 -9.04
N SER A 103 -48.20 -3.68 -8.71
CA SER A 103 -48.87 -4.10 -7.47
C SER A 103 -48.05 -3.83 -6.20
N PHE A 104 -46.73 -3.71 -6.32
CA PHE A 104 -45.84 -3.38 -5.18
C PHE A 104 -45.88 -1.90 -4.78
N GLY A 105 -46.44 -1.06 -5.63
CA GLY A 105 -46.57 0.38 -5.40
C GLY A 105 -45.28 1.16 -5.65
N ARG A 106 -45.40 2.45 -5.94
CA ARG A 106 -44.29 3.34 -6.35
C ARG A 106 -43.15 3.40 -5.34
N ARG A 107 -43.46 3.38 -4.03
CA ARG A 107 -42.41 3.47 -2.99
C ARG A 107 -41.50 2.24 -2.98
N SER A 108 -42.10 1.06 -3.11
CA SER A 108 -41.33 -0.21 -3.15
C SER A 108 -40.43 -0.30 -4.36
N VAL A 109 -40.92 0.12 -5.54
CA VAL A 109 -40.13 0.14 -6.77
C VAL A 109 -38.97 1.16 -6.68
N LEU A 110 -39.18 2.34 -6.10
CA LEU A 110 -38.11 3.30 -5.87
C LEU A 110 -37.07 2.79 -4.86
N SER A 111 -37.54 2.13 -3.78
CA SER A 111 -36.63 1.50 -2.79
C SER A 111 -35.83 0.37 -3.41
N LEU A 112 -36.44 -0.44 -4.27
CA LEU A 112 -35.77 -1.50 -5.03
C LEU A 112 -34.64 -0.92 -5.88
N ARG A 113 -34.90 0.14 -6.66
CA ARG A 113 -33.87 0.80 -7.48
C ARG A 113 -32.71 1.31 -6.61
N GLN A 114 -33.00 1.96 -5.48
CA GLN A 114 -31.96 2.45 -4.57
C GLN A 114 -31.14 1.30 -3.96
N ASN A 115 -31.80 0.21 -3.54
CA ASN A 115 -31.12 -0.96 -3.01
C ASN A 115 -30.22 -1.62 -4.05
N LEU A 116 -30.70 -1.72 -5.30
CA LEU A 116 -29.94 -2.29 -6.40
C LEU A 116 -28.68 -1.49 -6.69
N VAL A 117 -28.81 -0.16 -6.84
CA VAL A 117 -27.65 0.73 -7.04
C VAL A 117 -26.68 0.63 -5.86
N GLY A 118 -27.18 0.58 -4.62
CA GLY A 118 -26.36 0.40 -3.42
C GLY A 118 -25.55 -0.90 -3.44
N ARG A 119 -26.22 -2.03 -3.77
CA ARG A 119 -25.55 -3.35 -3.85
C ARG A 119 -24.48 -3.40 -4.93
N ILE A 120 -24.75 -2.83 -6.10
CA ILE A 120 -23.77 -2.75 -7.18
C ILE A 120 -22.57 -1.94 -6.74
N MET A 121 -22.79 -0.75 -6.14
CA MET A 121 -21.70 0.08 -5.63
C MET A 121 -20.86 -0.63 -4.55
N ASP A 122 -21.49 -1.39 -3.67
CA ASP A 122 -20.77 -2.13 -2.62
C ASP A 122 -19.87 -3.22 -3.24
N ILE A 123 -20.35 -3.95 -4.24
CA ILE A 123 -19.55 -4.97 -4.93
C ILE A 123 -18.41 -4.34 -5.75
N GLU A 124 -18.65 -3.19 -6.40
CA GLU A 124 -17.59 -2.44 -7.10
C GLU A 124 -16.49 -2.01 -6.12
N LYS A 125 -16.88 -1.49 -4.94
CA LYS A 125 -15.93 -1.12 -3.89
C LYS A 125 -15.12 -2.32 -3.41
N ASP A 126 -15.76 -3.46 -3.20
CA ASP A 126 -15.08 -4.68 -2.79
C ASP A 126 -14.10 -5.18 -3.86
N LYS A 127 -14.49 -5.12 -5.14
CA LYS A 127 -13.60 -5.45 -6.26
C LYS A 127 -12.38 -4.53 -6.31
N ILE A 128 -12.58 -3.21 -6.19
CA ILE A 128 -11.49 -2.23 -6.15
C ILE A 128 -10.58 -2.52 -4.96
N TYR A 129 -11.15 -2.77 -3.77
CA TYR A 129 -10.40 -3.10 -2.58
C TYR A 129 -9.51 -4.33 -2.77
N GLN A 130 -10.05 -5.45 -3.28
CA GLN A 130 -9.28 -6.67 -3.52
C GLN A 130 -8.21 -6.47 -4.59
N LYS A 131 -8.55 -5.81 -5.71
CA LYS A 131 -7.62 -5.50 -6.79
C LYS A 131 -6.38 -4.76 -6.28
N TYR A 132 -6.56 -3.70 -5.50
CA TYR A 132 -5.43 -2.91 -5.00
C TYR A 132 -4.74 -3.54 -3.80
N LYS A 133 -5.42 -4.37 -3.03
CA LYS A 133 -4.81 -5.15 -1.96
C LYS A 133 -3.76 -6.12 -2.49
N GLU A 134 -4.01 -6.73 -3.63
CA GLU A 134 -3.05 -7.61 -4.33
C GLU A 134 -1.88 -6.82 -4.94
N ARG A 135 -2.09 -5.55 -5.23
CA ARG A 135 -1.09 -4.64 -5.81
C ARG A 135 -0.28 -3.84 -4.79
N ILE A 136 -0.43 -4.11 -3.50
CA ILE A 136 0.41 -3.48 -2.46
C ILE A 136 1.88 -3.79 -2.75
N GLY A 137 2.72 -2.76 -2.77
CA GLY A 137 4.13 -2.86 -3.14
C GLY A 137 4.41 -2.70 -4.64
N GLU A 138 3.40 -2.58 -5.51
CA GLU A 138 3.59 -2.28 -6.93
C GLU A 138 3.65 -0.77 -7.19
N VAL A 139 4.45 -0.38 -8.18
CA VAL A 139 4.46 1.01 -8.67
C VAL A 139 3.36 1.20 -9.70
N ILE A 140 2.53 2.19 -9.47
CA ILE A 140 1.54 2.65 -10.43
C ILE A 140 1.82 4.09 -10.84
N THR A 141 1.28 4.46 -12.01
CA THR A 141 1.27 5.82 -12.50
C THR A 141 -0.14 6.37 -12.36
N ALA A 142 -0.27 7.59 -11.84
CA ALA A 142 -1.56 8.24 -11.70
C ALA A 142 -1.45 9.73 -11.99
N GLU A 143 -2.52 10.32 -12.52
CA GLU A 143 -2.58 11.75 -12.86
C GLU A 143 -3.12 12.55 -11.67
N VAL A 144 -2.51 13.69 -11.37
CA VAL A 144 -2.96 14.60 -10.32
C VAL A 144 -4.28 15.25 -10.72
N TYR A 145 -5.34 14.89 -10.02
CA TYR A 145 -6.68 15.47 -10.22
C TYR A 145 -6.89 16.73 -9.37
N GLN A 146 -6.55 16.63 -8.06
CA GLN A 146 -6.74 17.76 -7.14
C GLN A 146 -5.70 17.71 -6.01
N ILE A 147 -5.22 18.90 -5.62
CA ILE A 147 -4.26 19.05 -4.53
C ILE A 147 -4.96 19.71 -3.34
N TRP A 148 -4.96 19.00 -2.22
CA TRP A 148 -5.47 19.49 -0.94
C TRP A 148 -4.32 19.76 0.03
N LYS A 149 -4.60 20.45 1.11
CA LYS A 149 -3.59 20.80 2.13
C LYS A 149 -2.90 19.58 2.76
N ARG A 150 -3.63 18.48 2.91
CA ARG A 150 -3.16 17.27 3.61
C ARG A 150 -2.84 16.11 2.70
N GLU A 151 -3.35 16.09 1.49
CA GLU A 151 -3.20 14.98 0.55
C GLU A 151 -3.39 15.43 -0.88
N ILE A 152 -2.93 14.64 -1.81
CA ILE A 152 -3.14 14.80 -3.24
C ILE A 152 -4.09 13.69 -3.69
N LEU A 153 -5.16 14.08 -4.37
CA LEU A 153 -6.05 13.15 -5.06
C LEU A 153 -5.53 12.93 -6.47
N LEU A 154 -5.33 11.68 -6.84
CA LEU A 154 -4.89 11.28 -8.17
C LEU A 154 -5.91 10.31 -8.76
N ILE A 155 -5.88 10.17 -10.07
CA ILE A 155 -6.67 9.21 -10.83
C ILE A 155 -5.70 8.31 -11.58
N ASP A 156 -5.87 7.01 -11.46
CA ASP A 156 -5.06 6.03 -12.17
C ASP A 156 -5.59 5.75 -13.59
N ASP A 157 -4.92 4.85 -14.33
CA ASP A 157 -5.27 4.51 -15.70
C ASP A 157 -6.64 3.80 -15.85
N ASP A 158 -7.20 3.30 -14.75
CA ASP A 158 -8.51 2.64 -14.68
C ASP A 158 -9.63 3.56 -14.15
N ASP A 159 -9.38 4.87 -14.10
CA ASP A 159 -10.29 5.89 -13.56
C ASP A 159 -10.61 5.74 -12.06
N ASN A 160 -9.77 5.04 -11.28
CA ASN A 160 -9.96 4.93 -9.84
C ASN A 160 -9.29 6.08 -9.10
N GLU A 161 -9.99 6.55 -8.07
CA GLU A 161 -9.45 7.55 -7.15
C GLU A 161 -8.41 6.93 -6.22
N VAL A 162 -7.19 7.46 -6.23
CA VAL A 162 -6.10 7.08 -5.34
C VAL A 162 -5.55 8.33 -4.65
N VAL A 163 -5.08 8.20 -3.43
CA VAL A 163 -4.64 9.35 -2.63
C VAL A 163 -3.19 9.23 -2.21
N MET A 164 -2.49 10.35 -2.16
CA MET A 164 -1.14 10.43 -1.61
C MET A 164 -1.12 11.44 -0.47
N PRO A 165 -1.24 10.98 0.80
CA PRO A 165 -1.12 11.83 1.98
C PRO A 165 0.22 12.55 2.05
N ARG A 166 0.27 13.70 2.74
CA ARG A 166 1.48 14.52 2.81
C ARG A 166 2.68 13.78 3.40
N GLU A 167 2.46 12.89 4.33
CA GLU A 167 3.48 12.02 4.96
C GLU A 167 4.09 11.01 3.99
N HIS A 168 3.36 10.68 2.92
CA HIS A 168 3.78 9.78 1.83
C HIS A 168 4.40 10.51 0.63
N GLN A 169 4.50 11.84 0.68
CA GLN A 169 5.17 12.66 -0.34
C GLN A 169 6.64 12.85 0.03
N ILE A 170 7.49 13.02 -0.97
CA ILE A 170 8.87 13.45 -0.76
C ILE A 170 8.84 14.95 -0.45
N PRO A 171 9.57 15.47 0.55
CA PRO A 171 9.55 16.89 0.92
C PRO A 171 9.84 17.86 -0.24
N GLY A 172 10.54 17.40 -1.27
CA GLY A 172 10.84 18.17 -2.49
C GLY A 172 9.82 18.01 -3.62
N ASP A 173 8.77 17.21 -3.44
CA ASP A 173 7.74 17.01 -4.46
C ASP A 173 6.87 18.25 -4.61
N PHE A 174 6.75 18.70 -5.84
CA PHE A 174 5.86 19.79 -6.20
C PHE A 174 5.09 19.40 -7.47
N PHE A 175 3.82 19.10 -7.29
CA PHE A 175 2.93 18.68 -8.37
C PHE A 175 1.91 19.73 -8.72
N LYS A 176 1.42 19.69 -9.96
CA LYS A 176 0.30 20.49 -10.46
C LYS A 176 -0.79 19.55 -10.97
N LYS A 177 -2.00 20.05 -11.07
CA LYS A 177 -3.10 19.33 -11.71
C LYS A 177 -2.71 18.94 -13.14
N GLY A 178 -2.93 17.68 -13.48
CA GLY A 178 -2.57 17.07 -14.78
C GLY A 178 -1.16 16.48 -14.83
N ASP A 179 -0.35 16.62 -13.77
CA ASP A 179 0.96 15.98 -13.73
C ASP A 179 0.81 14.47 -13.54
N SER A 180 1.59 13.70 -14.28
CA SER A 180 1.71 12.24 -14.09
C SER A 180 2.71 11.95 -12.98
N VAL A 181 2.31 11.13 -12.02
CA VAL A 181 3.08 10.79 -10.82
C VAL A 181 3.23 9.28 -10.71
N LYS A 182 4.48 8.81 -10.54
CA LYS A 182 4.78 7.43 -10.18
C LYS A 182 4.88 7.30 -8.67
N ALA A 183 4.21 6.30 -8.11
CA ALA A 183 4.26 6.00 -6.68
C ALA A 183 3.94 4.53 -6.43
N VAL A 184 4.36 4.00 -5.28
CA VAL A 184 4.01 2.64 -4.85
C VAL A 184 2.65 2.64 -4.15
N VAL A 185 1.87 1.59 -4.35
CA VAL A 185 0.68 1.32 -3.53
C VAL A 185 1.15 0.89 -2.14
N ALA A 186 1.06 1.80 -1.17
CA ALA A 186 1.56 1.57 0.18
C ALA A 186 0.55 0.82 1.06
N ALA A 187 -0.73 1.16 0.94
CA ALA A 187 -1.79 0.54 1.72
C ALA A 187 -3.16 0.69 1.03
N VAL A 188 -4.08 -0.18 1.40
CA VAL A 188 -5.49 -0.07 1.03
C VAL A 188 -6.31 -0.17 2.30
N GLU A 189 -7.05 0.88 2.61
CA GLU A 189 -7.87 1.01 3.82
C GLU A 189 -9.35 1.07 3.45
N LEU A 190 -10.21 0.58 4.34
CA LEU A 190 -11.64 0.80 4.25
C LEU A 190 -12.03 1.96 5.18
N ARG A 191 -12.50 3.05 4.59
CA ARG A 191 -12.99 4.21 5.35
C ARG A 191 -14.48 4.42 5.04
N ASN A 192 -15.34 4.22 6.04
CA ASN A 192 -16.79 4.29 5.86
C ASN A 192 -17.28 3.41 4.70
N ASN A 193 -16.81 2.18 4.63
CA ASN A 193 -17.12 1.21 3.56
C ASN A 193 -16.68 1.66 2.15
N ASN A 194 -15.76 2.63 2.04
CA ASN A 194 -15.15 3.03 0.77
C ASN A 194 -13.67 2.65 0.78
N PRO A 195 -13.15 1.96 -0.27
CA PRO A 195 -11.74 1.68 -0.40
C PRO A 195 -10.97 2.99 -0.58
N ARG A 196 -9.92 3.14 0.20
CA ARG A 196 -8.97 4.25 0.11
C ARG A 196 -7.60 3.70 -0.20
N ILE A 197 -7.15 3.92 -1.42
CA ILE A 197 -5.87 3.44 -1.93
C ILE A 197 -4.83 4.51 -1.64
N ILE A 198 -3.83 4.15 -0.83
CA ILE A 198 -2.77 5.07 -0.40
C ILE A 198 -1.53 4.83 -1.23
N LEU A 199 -1.11 5.86 -1.94
CA LEU A 199 0.14 5.89 -2.68
C LEU A 199 1.25 6.51 -1.85
N SER A 200 2.47 6.02 -2.02
CA SER A 200 3.66 6.55 -1.36
C SER A 200 4.84 6.69 -2.31
N ARG A 201 5.54 7.81 -2.17
CA ARG A 201 6.86 8.07 -2.76
C ARG A 201 7.96 8.07 -1.71
N SER A 202 7.58 8.18 -0.42
CA SER A 202 8.50 8.17 0.71
C SER A 202 8.83 6.76 1.23
N ALA A 203 8.02 5.76 0.91
CA ALA A 203 8.21 4.39 1.35
C ALA A 203 9.50 3.75 0.76
N PRO A 204 10.20 2.89 1.52
CA PRO A 204 11.37 2.15 1.04
C PRO A 204 11.06 1.30 -0.20
N GLU A 205 9.88 0.70 -0.26
CA GLU A 205 9.40 -0.14 -1.36
C GLU A 205 9.36 0.62 -2.69
N PHE A 206 9.11 1.93 -2.66
CA PHE A 206 9.17 2.74 -3.87
C PHE A 206 10.58 2.78 -4.47
N LEU A 207 11.59 2.97 -3.61
CA LEU A 207 13.00 2.93 -4.05
C LEU A 207 13.39 1.53 -4.54
N GLU A 208 12.95 0.47 -3.86
CA GLU A 208 13.19 -0.91 -4.27
C GLU A 208 12.68 -1.17 -5.69
N ARG A 209 11.43 -0.80 -5.98
CA ARG A 209 10.83 -0.95 -7.31
C ARG A 209 11.52 -0.11 -8.38
N LEU A 210 12.01 1.08 -8.03
CA LEU A 210 12.81 1.88 -8.96
C LEU A 210 14.13 1.18 -9.32
N PHE A 211 14.78 0.54 -8.35
CA PHE A 211 15.96 -0.28 -8.62
C PHE A 211 15.65 -1.47 -9.52
N GLU A 212 14.56 -2.19 -9.29
CA GLU A 212 14.13 -3.30 -10.15
C GLU A 212 13.87 -2.86 -11.59
N GLN A 213 13.32 -1.65 -11.78
CA GLN A 213 13.08 -1.11 -13.13
C GLN A 213 14.37 -0.69 -13.85
N GLU A 214 15.35 -0.15 -13.15
CA GLU A 214 16.56 0.41 -13.74
C GLU A 214 17.73 -0.58 -13.80
N VAL A 215 17.70 -1.66 -12.99
CA VAL A 215 18.79 -2.63 -12.83
C VAL A 215 18.30 -4.02 -13.21
N PRO A 216 18.56 -4.48 -14.45
CA PRO A 216 18.12 -5.79 -14.92
C PRO A 216 18.61 -6.95 -14.04
N GLU A 217 19.81 -6.83 -13.46
CA GLU A 217 20.40 -7.86 -12.59
C GLU A 217 19.60 -8.05 -11.29
N ILE A 218 18.87 -7.02 -10.82
CA ILE A 218 17.94 -7.12 -9.70
C ILE A 218 16.64 -7.78 -10.18
N TYR A 219 16.11 -7.35 -11.33
CA TYR A 219 14.90 -7.93 -11.91
C TYR A 219 15.06 -9.43 -12.20
N ASP A 220 16.23 -9.84 -12.69
CA ASP A 220 16.56 -11.24 -12.99
C ASP A 220 16.92 -12.07 -11.72
N GLY A 221 16.96 -11.44 -10.53
CA GLY A 221 17.26 -12.09 -9.27
C GLY A 221 18.73 -12.44 -9.04
N LEU A 222 19.64 -11.94 -9.87
CA LEU A 222 21.11 -12.10 -9.68
C LEU A 222 21.63 -11.25 -8.53
N ILE A 223 21.01 -10.10 -8.31
CA ILE A 223 21.29 -9.19 -7.20
C ILE A 223 20.03 -9.06 -6.36
N THR A 224 20.18 -9.17 -5.04
CA THR A 224 19.10 -9.00 -4.08
C THR A 224 19.33 -7.77 -3.24
N ILE A 225 18.28 -6.97 -3.05
CA ILE A 225 18.27 -5.88 -2.08
C ILE A 225 17.97 -6.48 -0.71
N LYS A 226 18.90 -6.40 0.20
CA LYS A 226 18.76 -6.94 1.57
C LYS A 226 18.02 -5.98 2.50
N LYS A 227 18.33 -4.69 2.39
CA LYS A 227 17.73 -3.68 3.25
C LYS A 227 17.82 -2.30 2.61
N ILE A 228 16.75 -1.52 2.75
CA ILE A 228 16.68 -0.13 2.36
C ILE A 228 16.33 0.70 3.58
N VAL A 229 17.06 1.80 3.79
CA VAL A 229 16.74 2.81 4.78
C VAL A 229 16.80 4.18 4.14
N ARG A 230 15.80 5.04 4.39
CA ARG A 230 15.64 6.33 3.74
C ARG A 230 15.35 7.47 4.70
N SER A 231 15.89 8.63 4.39
CA SER A 231 15.36 9.93 4.77
C SER A 231 14.85 10.59 3.46
N PRO A 232 13.54 10.49 3.16
CA PRO A 232 13.00 10.83 1.84
C PRO A 232 13.37 12.24 1.39
N GLY A 233 13.89 12.37 0.16
CA GLY A 233 14.35 13.63 -0.41
C GLY A 233 15.73 14.10 0.06
N GLU A 234 16.37 13.41 0.99
CA GLU A 234 17.69 13.76 1.51
C GLU A 234 18.73 12.68 1.19
N ARG A 235 18.57 11.50 1.77
CA ARG A 235 19.52 10.40 1.60
C ARG A 235 18.87 9.03 1.82
N ALA A 236 19.36 8.04 1.08
CA ALA A 236 19.04 6.63 1.29
C ALA A 236 20.32 5.78 1.32
N LYS A 237 20.23 4.65 2.01
CA LYS A 237 21.24 3.59 1.97
C LYS A 237 20.58 2.29 1.56
N VAL A 238 21.16 1.61 0.58
CA VAL A 238 20.65 0.38 -0.03
C VAL A 238 21.73 -0.69 0.08
N ALA A 239 21.48 -1.70 0.89
CA ALA A 239 22.35 -2.86 1.02
C ALA A 239 21.98 -3.91 -0.03
N VAL A 240 22.90 -4.26 -0.89
CA VAL A 240 22.73 -5.21 -2.00
C VAL A 240 23.72 -6.36 -1.89
N GLU A 241 23.32 -7.54 -2.34
CA GLU A 241 24.14 -8.73 -2.39
C GLU A 241 23.97 -9.43 -3.74
N SER A 242 25.06 -9.98 -4.28
CA SER A 242 25.00 -10.83 -5.46
C SER A 242 25.20 -12.30 -5.07
N TYR A 243 24.45 -13.17 -5.71
CA TYR A 243 24.63 -14.63 -5.59
C TYR A 243 25.70 -15.17 -6.57
N ASP A 244 26.16 -14.35 -7.52
CA ASP A 244 27.22 -14.70 -8.46
C ASP A 244 28.45 -13.84 -8.16
N ASP A 245 29.54 -14.48 -7.74
CA ASP A 245 30.83 -13.83 -7.41
C ASP A 245 31.43 -13.01 -8.57
N ARG A 246 30.96 -13.27 -9.81
CA ARG A 246 31.41 -12.54 -11.01
C ARG A 246 30.69 -11.21 -11.20
N VAL A 247 29.60 -10.99 -10.47
CA VAL A 247 28.77 -9.78 -10.58
C VAL A 247 29.09 -8.86 -9.40
N ASP A 248 29.64 -7.68 -9.69
CA ASP A 248 29.74 -6.61 -8.69
C ASP A 248 28.36 -5.97 -8.46
N PRO A 249 27.71 -6.21 -7.30
CA PRO A 249 26.36 -5.72 -7.06
C PRO A 249 26.29 -4.19 -6.97
N VAL A 250 27.33 -3.54 -6.46
CA VAL A 250 27.38 -2.07 -6.34
C VAL A 250 27.57 -1.45 -7.71
N GLY A 251 28.54 -1.96 -8.48
CA GLY A 251 28.80 -1.48 -9.85
C GLY A 251 27.62 -1.63 -10.78
N ALA A 252 26.88 -2.75 -10.68
CA ALA A 252 25.66 -3.02 -11.46
C ALA A 252 24.54 -2.01 -11.13
N CYS A 253 24.31 -1.75 -9.84
CA CYS A 253 23.30 -0.78 -9.39
C CYS A 253 23.63 0.65 -9.76
N VAL A 254 24.90 1.03 -9.69
CA VAL A 254 25.36 2.38 -10.05
C VAL A 254 25.33 2.56 -11.58
N GLY A 255 25.73 1.53 -12.32
CA GLY A 255 25.82 1.56 -13.78
C GLY A 255 27.02 2.38 -14.32
N MET A 256 27.24 2.31 -15.63
CA MET A 256 28.34 3.03 -16.26
C MET A 256 28.24 4.54 -16.02
N LYS A 257 29.26 5.12 -15.39
CA LYS A 257 29.33 6.55 -15.02
C LYS A 257 28.08 7.01 -14.21
N GLY A 258 27.47 6.10 -13.45
CA GLY A 258 26.31 6.43 -12.63
C GLY A 258 24.98 6.53 -13.40
N SER A 259 24.90 6.05 -14.64
CA SER A 259 23.72 6.24 -15.50
C SER A 259 22.42 5.70 -14.88
N ARG A 260 22.46 4.52 -14.25
CA ARG A 260 21.29 3.87 -13.66
C ARG A 260 20.86 4.60 -12.37
N ILE A 261 21.81 4.81 -11.46
CA ILE A 261 21.49 5.47 -10.19
C ILE A 261 21.03 6.93 -10.37
N HIS A 262 21.56 7.65 -11.37
CA HIS A 262 21.12 9.01 -11.65
C HIS A 262 19.67 9.10 -12.13
N SER A 263 19.15 8.07 -12.84
CA SER A 263 17.76 7.98 -13.21
C SER A 263 16.86 7.92 -11.96
N ILE A 264 17.23 7.05 -11.02
CA ILE A 264 16.52 6.89 -9.73
C ILE A 264 16.61 8.17 -8.88
N VAL A 265 17.81 8.74 -8.74
CA VAL A 265 18.05 9.98 -7.99
C VAL A 265 17.20 11.13 -8.52
N ARG A 266 17.05 11.24 -9.85
CA ARG A 266 16.21 12.26 -10.49
C ARG A 266 14.74 12.06 -10.16
N GLU A 267 14.24 10.82 -10.20
CA GLU A 267 12.86 10.50 -9.83
C GLU A 267 12.58 10.88 -8.37
N LEU A 268 13.55 10.69 -7.48
CA LEU A 268 13.46 10.97 -6.04
C LEU A 268 13.84 12.39 -5.65
N ARG A 269 13.78 13.35 -6.58
CA ARG A 269 14.07 14.77 -6.30
C ARG A 269 15.46 15.04 -5.74
N ASN A 270 16.46 14.39 -6.31
CA ASN A 270 17.88 14.47 -5.93
C ASN A 270 18.21 13.89 -4.54
N GLU A 271 17.46 12.87 -4.09
CA GLU A 271 17.82 12.08 -2.92
C GLU A 271 19.15 11.35 -3.18
N ASN A 272 20.15 11.56 -2.31
CA ASN A 272 21.44 10.87 -2.41
C ASN A 272 21.28 9.40 -2.06
N ILE A 273 21.76 8.50 -2.93
CA ILE A 273 21.64 7.05 -2.72
C ILE A 273 23.03 6.45 -2.56
N ASP A 274 23.30 5.87 -1.39
CA ASP A 274 24.49 5.08 -1.11
C ASP A 274 24.16 3.59 -1.32
N VAL A 275 24.78 2.98 -2.33
CA VAL A 275 24.68 1.54 -2.55
C VAL A 275 25.82 0.85 -1.82
N ILE A 276 25.49 -0.13 -0.99
CA ILE A 276 26.38 -0.80 -0.06
C ILE A 276 26.39 -2.29 -0.37
N ASN A 277 27.57 -2.88 -0.56
CA ASN A 277 27.70 -4.32 -0.67
C ASN A 277 27.45 -4.95 0.71
N PHE A 278 26.37 -5.73 0.81
CA PHE A 278 25.95 -6.41 2.04
C PHE A 278 27.00 -7.45 2.45
N THR A 279 27.10 -7.69 3.74
CA THR A 279 27.93 -8.75 4.32
C THR A 279 27.35 -9.15 5.68
N GLU A 280 27.49 -10.40 6.05
CA GLU A 280 27.11 -10.91 7.39
C GLU A 280 28.13 -10.50 8.47
N ASN A 281 29.33 -10.05 8.08
CA ASN A 281 30.30 -9.49 9.02
C ASN A 281 29.83 -8.08 9.43
N GLU A 282 29.39 -7.95 10.66
CA GLU A 282 28.76 -6.74 11.20
C GLU A 282 29.73 -5.55 11.25
N GLU A 283 31.01 -5.79 11.62
CA GLU A 283 32.03 -4.74 11.64
C GLU A 283 32.27 -4.19 10.24
N LEU A 284 32.40 -5.08 9.24
CA LEU A 284 32.57 -4.69 7.85
C LEU A 284 31.34 -4.02 7.29
N LEU A 285 30.13 -4.47 7.68
CA LEU A 285 28.89 -3.81 7.29
C LEU A 285 28.80 -2.40 7.88
N MET A 286 29.18 -2.24 9.16
CA MET A 286 29.25 -0.94 9.82
C MET A 286 30.20 0.02 9.10
N GLN A 287 31.39 -0.47 8.74
CA GLN A 287 32.40 0.30 7.99
C GLN A 287 31.85 0.76 6.63
N ARG A 288 31.16 -0.13 5.92
CA ARG A 288 30.55 0.19 4.63
C ARG A 288 29.35 1.13 4.77
N ALA A 289 28.55 0.95 5.83
CA ALA A 289 27.36 1.76 6.10
C ALA A 289 27.72 3.22 6.46
N LEU A 290 28.84 3.48 7.11
CA LEU A 290 29.30 4.82 7.45
C LEU A 290 30.05 5.53 6.33
N SER A 291 30.29 4.85 5.19
CA SER A 291 30.88 5.50 4.01
C SER A 291 30.21 6.86 3.72
N PRO A 292 30.98 7.92 3.32
CA PRO A 292 32.38 7.93 2.90
C PRO A 292 33.41 8.05 4.05
N ALA A 293 32.99 8.06 5.31
CA ALA A 293 33.90 8.13 6.44
C ALA A 293 34.79 6.87 6.52
N LYS A 294 36.04 7.04 6.86
CA LYS A 294 36.99 5.94 7.09
C LYS A 294 37.05 5.66 8.59
N ILE A 295 36.62 4.45 8.98
CA ILE A 295 36.66 3.98 10.35
C ILE A 295 38.02 3.37 10.64
N THR A 296 38.59 3.67 11.82
CA THR A 296 39.81 3.05 12.30
C THR A 296 39.54 1.76 13.01
N SER A 297 38.60 1.75 13.96
CA SER A 297 38.18 0.56 14.68
C SER A 297 36.70 0.63 15.06
N THR A 298 36.09 -0.54 15.30
CA THR A 298 34.68 -0.69 15.72
C THR A 298 34.62 -1.68 16.85
N ILE A 299 33.90 -1.34 17.93
CA ILE A 299 33.61 -2.24 19.05
C ILE A 299 32.10 -2.43 19.09
N LEU A 300 31.65 -3.64 18.85
CA LEU A 300 30.24 -4.00 18.92
C LEU A 300 29.88 -4.45 20.32
N LYS A 301 28.79 -3.91 20.88
CA LYS A 301 28.24 -4.24 22.20
C LYS A 301 26.73 -4.39 22.07
N ASP A 302 26.20 -5.56 22.29
CA ASP A 302 24.76 -5.89 22.20
C ASP A 302 24.01 -5.09 21.10
N ASP A 303 23.43 -3.93 21.44
CA ASP A 303 22.66 -3.02 20.56
C ASP A 303 23.42 -1.74 20.19
N ARG A 304 24.67 -1.58 20.67
CA ARG A 304 25.49 -0.37 20.44
C ARG A 304 26.78 -0.70 19.70
N ALA A 305 27.20 0.23 18.88
CA ALA A 305 28.48 0.18 18.19
C ALA A 305 29.30 1.43 18.51
N GLU A 306 30.44 1.25 19.13
CA GLU A 306 31.43 2.30 19.33
C GLU A 306 32.35 2.34 18.14
N VAL A 307 32.39 3.48 17.45
CA VAL A 307 33.16 3.65 16.23
C VAL A 307 34.23 4.73 16.43
N TYR A 308 35.48 4.35 16.24
CA TYR A 308 36.65 5.22 16.41
C TYR A 308 37.10 5.73 15.05
N LEU A 309 37.26 7.04 14.95
CA LEU A 309 37.56 7.75 13.71
C LEU A 309 38.58 8.85 13.95
N LYS A 310 39.39 9.11 12.95
CA LYS A 310 40.26 10.32 12.96
C LYS A 310 39.39 11.59 13.00
N PRO A 311 39.87 12.68 13.62
CA PRO A 311 39.10 13.92 13.81
C PRO A 311 38.50 14.49 12.52
N ASP A 312 39.20 14.36 11.38
CA ASP A 312 38.77 14.81 10.06
C ASP A 312 37.59 13.98 9.49
N GLN A 313 37.43 12.71 9.93
CA GLN A 313 36.41 11.79 9.46
C GLN A 313 35.08 11.90 10.22
N VAL A 314 35.08 12.46 11.44
CA VAL A 314 33.92 12.54 12.33
C VAL A 314 32.75 13.27 11.63
N SER A 315 33.02 14.41 11.00
CA SER A 315 31.98 15.18 10.31
C SER A 315 31.38 14.41 9.12
N LEU A 316 32.17 13.56 8.45
CA LEU A 316 31.68 12.70 7.36
C LEU A 316 30.82 11.55 7.88
N ALA A 317 31.21 10.95 9.02
CA ALA A 317 30.46 9.88 9.65
C ALA A 317 29.08 10.36 10.11
N ILE A 318 29.01 11.52 10.75
CA ILE A 318 27.77 12.13 11.19
C ILE A 318 26.92 12.55 9.96
N GLY A 319 27.54 13.21 9.00
CA GLY A 319 26.89 13.74 7.81
C GLY A 319 25.99 14.95 8.08
N LYS A 320 25.43 15.52 7.03
CA LYS A 320 24.54 16.67 7.12
C LYS A 320 23.29 16.33 7.94
N GLY A 321 23.04 17.08 9.02
CA GLY A 321 21.89 16.87 9.91
C GLY A 321 21.88 15.51 10.64
N GLY A 322 23.03 14.82 10.73
CA GLY A 322 23.11 13.50 11.34
C GLY A 322 22.56 12.36 10.48
N ASN A 323 22.21 12.61 9.24
CA ASN A 323 21.54 11.61 8.39
C ASN A 323 22.43 10.40 8.07
N ASN A 324 23.76 10.59 7.93
CA ASN A 324 24.62 9.47 7.59
C ASN A 324 24.69 8.44 8.72
N ILE A 325 24.95 8.90 9.94
CA ILE A 325 25.03 8.03 11.14
C ILE A 325 23.66 7.40 11.46
N LYS A 326 22.58 8.19 11.39
CA LYS A 326 21.22 7.69 11.63
C LYS A 326 20.83 6.57 10.66
N LEU A 327 21.08 6.77 9.37
CA LEU A 327 20.77 5.75 8.36
C LEU A 327 21.71 4.55 8.47
N ALA A 328 22.98 4.74 8.83
CA ALA A 328 23.88 3.63 9.11
C ALA A 328 23.38 2.79 10.30
N GLY A 329 22.97 3.42 11.38
CA GLY A 329 22.37 2.73 12.52
C GLY A 329 21.11 1.95 12.16
N LEU A 330 20.18 2.57 11.41
CA LEU A 330 18.97 1.88 10.93
C LEU A 330 19.31 0.70 9.98
N LEU A 331 20.35 0.82 9.18
CA LEU A 331 20.76 -0.24 8.25
C LEU A 331 21.36 -1.43 9.00
N THR A 332 22.28 -1.18 9.93
CA THR A 332 23.02 -2.20 10.68
C THR A 332 22.23 -2.75 11.88
N GLY A 333 21.29 -1.96 12.42
CA GLY A 333 20.52 -2.32 13.60
C GLY A 333 21.15 -1.87 14.92
N TYR A 334 22.26 -1.12 14.88
CA TYR A 334 22.99 -0.65 16.05
C TYR A 334 22.75 0.84 16.32
N GLU A 335 22.76 1.23 17.57
CA GLU A 335 22.94 2.63 17.99
C GLU A 335 24.43 2.95 17.91
N ILE A 336 24.82 3.93 17.06
CA ILE A 336 26.22 4.21 16.76
C ILE A 336 26.71 5.39 17.57
N ASP A 337 27.72 5.13 18.41
CA ASP A 337 28.45 6.15 19.17
C ASP A 337 29.80 6.42 18.46
N VAL A 338 30.09 7.69 18.16
CA VAL A 338 31.29 8.10 17.45
C VAL A 338 32.29 8.70 18.43
N PHE A 339 33.47 8.10 18.47
CA PHE A 339 34.61 8.56 19.26
C PHE A 339 35.72 9.06 18.34
N ARG A 340 36.40 10.09 18.81
CA ARG A 340 37.63 10.54 18.15
C ARG A 340 38.76 9.63 18.62
N GLU A 341 39.52 9.15 17.66
CA GLU A 341 40.82 8.60 17.95
C GLU A 341 41.74 9.81 18.25
N ASP A 342 42.09 9.98 19.51
CA ASP A 342 43.11 10.95 19.85
C ASP A 342 44.37 10.50 19.13
N ASP A 343 45.03 11.40 18.42
CA ASP A 343 46.38 11.15 17.92
C ASP A 343 47.31 11.05 19.16
N ASP A 344 47.22 9.89 19.85
CA ASP A 344 48.22 9.48 20.85
C ASP A 344 49.58 9.18 20.17
N THR A 345 50.00 10.06 19.29
CA THR A 345 51.34 10.10 18.72
C THR A 345 51.97 11.48 18.93
N GLU A 346 51.66 12.12 20.03
CA GLU A 346 52.69 12.71 20.81
C GLU A 346 53.23 11.56 21.67
N ASP A 347 54.29 10.88 21.20
CA ASP A 347 55.11 10.07 22.07
C ASP A 347 55.39 10.96 23.27
N ASP A 348 54.85 10.60 24.46
CA ASP A 348 55.23 11.25 25.70
C ASP A 348 56.73 11.16 25.80
N VAL A 349 57.41 12.22 25.40
CA VAL A 349 58.85 12.26 25.39
C VAL A 349 59.27 12.47 26.84
N GLU A 350 59.99 11.51 27.41
CA GLU A 350 60.43 11.60 28.77
C GLU A 350 61.19 12.92 28.99
N LEU A 351 60.79 13.70 29.96
CA LEU A 351 61.46 14.98 30.28
C LEU A 351 62.94 14.86 30.42
N MET A 352 63.44 13.65 30.73
CA MET A 352 64.89 13.35 30.81
C MET A 352 65.63 13.46 29.46
N GLU A 353 64.91 13.32 28.30
CA GLU A 353 65.52 13.51 27.00
C GLU A 353 65.87 14.97 26.68
N PHE A 354 65.27 15.93 27.43
CA PHE A 354 65.57 17.36 27.35
C PHE A 354 66.69 17.81 28.33
N SER A 355 67.41 16.86 28.92
CA SER A 355 68.48 17.14 29.88
C SER A 355 69.61 18.05 29.38
N ASP A 356 69.76 18.15 28.05
CA ASP A 356 70.73 19.06 27.43
C ASP A 356 70.16 20.47 27.17
N GLU A 357 68.82 20.64 27.26
CA GLU A 357 68.17 21.92 26.96
C GLU A 357 67.54 22.55 28.23
N ILE A 358 67.27 21.75 29.29
CA ILE A 358 66.65 22.19 30.51
C ILE A 358 67.61 21.96 31.69
N ASP A 359 67.73 22.96 32.57
CA ASP A 359 68.58 22.86 33.77
C ASP A 359 68.10 21.69 34.68
N SER A 360 69.08 20.88 35.13
CA SER A 360 68.80 19.63 35.86
C SER A 360 67.92 19.84 37.12
N TRP A 361 68.01 21.00 37.79
CA TRP A 361 67.16 21.28 38.97
C TRP A 361 65.69 21.53 38.62
N ILE A 362 65.41 22.01 37.40
CA ILE A 362 64.03 22.20 36.91
C ILE A 362 63.44 20.84 36.58
N LEU A 363 64.18 19.96 35.89
CA LEU A 363 63.74 18.58 35.61
C LEU A 363 63.44 17.80 36.89
N GLU A 364 64.29 17.93 37.94
CA GLU A 364 64.04 17.28 39.23
C GLU A 364 62.78 17.80 39.89
N GLU A 365 62.43 19.07 39.81
CA GLU A 365 61.20 19.63 40.38
C GLU A 365 59.95 19.17 39.58
N PHE A 366 60.02 19.09 38.25
CA PHE A 366 58.90 18.56 37.44
C PHE A 366 58.62 17.09 37.75
N ILE A 367 59.66 16.26 37.88
CA ILE A 367 59.54 14.84 38.23
C ILE A 367 58.93 14.68 39.63
N LYS A 368 59.32 15.53 40.61
CA LYS A 368 58.79 15.49 41.95
C LYS A 368 57.30 15.81 42.04
N ILE A 369 56.75 16.62 41.15
CA ILE A 369 55.33 16.96 41.11
C ILE A 369 54.54 16.00 40.18
N GLY A 370 55.21 14.95 39.62
CA GLY A 370 54.58 13.91 38.81
C GLY A 370 54.43 14.27 37.33
N CYS A 371 55.20 15.24 36.83
CA CYS A 371 55.30 15.57 35.41
C CYS A 371 56.61 14.98 34.90
N ASP A 372 56.62 13.75 34.45
CA ASP A 372 57.76 12.98 33.95
C ASP A 372 57.86 12.93 32.42
N THR A 373 56.82 13.41 31.74
CA THR A 373 56.73 13.52 30.27
C THR A 373 56.39 14.94 29.83
N ALA A 374 56.76 15.29 28.59
CA ALA A 374 56.50 16.59 27.95
C ALA A 374 55.35 16.49 26.94
#